data_a8fb11cd4f3fdf70059cf0de4daefe39
#
_entry.id   a8fb11cd4f3fdf70059cf0de4daefe39
#
_cell.length_a   1.000
_cell.length_b   1.000
_cell.length_c   1.000
_cell.angle_alpha   90.00
_cell.angle_beta   90.00
_cell.angle_gamma   90.00
#
_symmetry.space_group_name_H-M   'P 1'
#
loop_
_entity.id
_entity.type
_entity.pdbx_description
1 polymer ?
#
loop_
_entity_poly.entity_id
_entity_poly.type
_entity_poly.pdbx_seq_one_letter_code
_entity_poly.pdbx_strand_id
1 'polypeptide(L)'
;MERRVRILAKLKRLEEAVYWAEFGKEYVENPTELHFFQDFLARQASKLQIKQVTARLKKADKIEIDGSYQGRVEQGVIDYYQSQGYYAAFAENGVWKNMLGLLTWELIYEDRSAGFHHPFQYAPTVDFTQVNSDRFTELIDTLLDLPSALEKMRSTAVQHQGQINPLVDWMHLNWELIERVLERVETSAVQQVLRLMWSRLSTHAKGFPDLFISKGDDYIFVEVKSPNDHLSAIQHYWHDAFADLGISFQLIRVVWK
;
A
#
# COMPACT_ATOMS: atom_id res chain seq x y z
N MET A 1 1.36 -11.07 -20.42
CA MET A 1 2.78 -11.22 -20.88
C MET A 1 3.54 -12.25 -20.06
N GLU A 2 3.33 -12.33 -18.77
CA GLU A 2 3.90 -13.32 -17.84
C GLU A 2 3.81 -14.77 -18.35
N ARG A 3 2.62 -15.20 -18.82
CA ARG A 3 2.41 -16.55 -19.35
C ARG A 3 3.38 -16.91 -20.49
N ARG A 4 3.68 -15.94 -21.35
CA ARG A 4 4.64 -16.13 -22.46
C ARG A 4 6.05 -16.39 -21.94
N VAL A 5 6.51 -15.57 -20.99
CA VAL A 5 7.82 -15.74 -20.34
C VAL A 5 7.93 -17.10 -19.66
N ARG A 6 6.91 -17.51 -18.93
CA ARG A 6 6.87 -18.83 -18.27
C ARG A 6 6.96 -19.98 -19.26
N ILE A 7 6.26 -19.91 -20.39
CA ILE A 7 6.30 -20.93 -21.44
C ILE A 7 7.69 -21.00 -22.07
N LEU A 8 8.27 -19.86 -22.46
CA LEU A 8 9.60 -19.79 -23.05
C LEU A 8 10.69 -20.33 -22.11
N ALA A 9 10.62 -19.97 -20.83
CA ALA A 9 11.54 -20.50 -19.82
C ALA A 9 11.41 -22.02 -19.66
N LYS A 10 10.19 -22.53 -19.66
CA LYS A 10 9.93 -24.00 -19.61
C LYS A 10 10.48 -24.74 -20.84
N LEU A 11 10.43 -24.09 -22.01
CA LEU A 11 10.97 -24.61 -23.25
C LEU A 11 12.49 -24.40 -23.36
N LYS A 12 13.16 -23.90 -22.31
CA LYS A 12 14.60 -23.56 -22.27
C LYS A 12 15.05 -22.51 -23.31
N ARG A 13 14.10 -21.72 -23.83
CA ARG A 13 14.37 -20.58 -24.73
C ARG A 13 14.62 -19.34 -23.87
N LEU A 14 15.73 -19.35 -23.12
CA LEU A 14 16.00 -18.35 -22.06
C LEU A 14 16.25 -16.95 -22.61
N GLU A 15 16.94 -16.79 -23.74
CA GLU A 15 17.20 -15.48 -24.36
C GLU A 15 15.87 -14.77 -24.72
N GLU A 16 14.96 -15.50 -25.33
CA GLU A 16 13.64 -14.95 -25.67
C GLU A 16 12.78 -14.69 -24.42
N ALA A 17 12.90 -15.56 -23.41
CA ALA A 17 12.20 -15.34 -22.13
C ALA A 17 12.71 -14.07 -21.43
N VAL A 18 14.03 -13.81 -21.45
CA VAL A 18 14.64 -12.58 -20.92
C VAL A 18 14.17 -11.36 -21.70
N TYR A 19 14.24 -11.40 -23.03
CA TYR A 19 13.74 -10.31 -23.87
C TYR A 19 12.30 -9.92 -23.55
N TRP A 20 11.39 -10.91 -23.46
CA TRP A 20 9.99 -10.66 -23.14
C TRP A 20 9.76 -10.25 -21.68
N ALA A 21 10.65 -10.63 -20.77
CA ALA A 21 10.58 -10.18 -19.38
C ALA A 21 11.06 -8.72 -19.27
N GLU A 22 12.10 -8.30 -19.96
CA GLU A 22 12.55 -6.91 -20.03
C GLU A 22 11.46 -6.02 -20.63
N PHE A 23 10.92 -6.42 -21.78
CA PHE A 23 9.79 -5.72 -22.39
C PHE A 23 8.58 -5.64 -21.46
N GLY A 24 8.22 -6.76 -20.80
CA GLY A 24 7.13 -6.78 -19.85
C GLY A 24 7.35 -5.87 -18.66
N LYS A 25 8.57 -5.80 -18.12
CA LYS A 25 8.93 -4.91 -17.01
C LYS A 25 8.71 -3.43 -17.37
N GLU A 26 8.98 -3.04 -18.61
CA GLU A 26 8.86 -1.65 -19.07
C GLU A 26 7.40 -1.21 -19.28
N TYR A 27 6.55 -2.12 -19.77
CA TYR A 27 5.18 -1.78 -20.21
C TYR A 27 4.07 -2.34 -19.34
N VAL A 28 4.40 -3.21 -18.37
CA VAL A 28 3.38 -3.76 -17.47
C VAL A 28 3.13 -2.81 -16.31
N GLU A 29 1.86 -2.64 -16.05
CA GLU A 29 1.39 -1.75 -14.99
C GLU A 29 0.84 -2.55 -13.78
N ASN A 30 0.59 -3.85 -13.94
CA ASN A 30 0.12 -4.71 -12.85
C ASN A 30 1.28 -5.06 -11.91
N PRO A 31 1.22 -4.71 -10.60
CA PRO A 31 2.32 -4.95 -9.66
C PRO A 31 2.73 -6.42 -9.55
N THR A 32 1.79 -7.34 -9.68
CA THR A 32 2.06 -8.78 -9.61
C THR A 32 2.87 -9.25 -10.82
N GLU A 33 2.50 -8.80 -12.03
CA GLU A 33 3.26 -9.12 -13.24
C GLU A 33 4.62 -8.41 -13.24
N LEU A 34 4.68 -7.14 -12.80
CA LEU A 34 5.94 -6.40 -12.68
C LEU A 34 6.93 -7.12 -11.75
N HIS A 35 6.46 -7.53 -10.58
CA HIS A 35 7.27 -8.29 -9.64
C HIS A 35 7.74 -9.63 -10.24
N PHE A 36 6.88 -10.33 -10.99
CA PHE A 36 7.28 -11.54 -11.68
C PHE A 36 8.43 -11.29 -12.65
N PHE A 37 8.39 -10.24 -13.48
CA PHE A 37 9.46 -9.93 -14.42
C PHE A 37 10.74 -9.53 -13.71
N GLN A 38 10.67 -8.72 -12.67
CA GLN A 38 11.83 -8.34 -11.86
C GLN A 38 12.49 -9.56 -11.21
N ASP A 39 11.73 -10.45 -10.58
CA ASP A 39 12.23 -11.67 -9.94
C ASP A 39 12.82 -12.65 -10.99
N PHE A 40 12.18 -12.78 -12.16
CA PHE A 40 12.68 -13.61 -13.25
C PHE A 40 14.03 -13.09 -13.77
N LEU A 41 14.13 -11.80 -14.06
CA LEU A 41 15.37 -11.16 -14.56
C LEU A 41 16.49 -11.23 -13.53
N ALA A 42 16.20 -10.97 -12.25
CA ALA A 42 17.20 -11.08 -11.18
C ALA A 42 17.76 -12.49 -11.04
N ARG A 43 16.93 -13.52 -11.19
CA ARG A 43 17.38 -14.92 -11.20
C ARG A 43 18.28 -15.25 -12.37
N GLN A 44 17.98 -14.72 -13.56
CA GLN A 44 18.82 -14.94 -14.74
C GLN A 44 20.16 -14.20 -14.62
N ALA A 45 20.17 -12.96 -14.15
CA ALA A 45 21.36 -12.14 -14.01
C ALA A 45 22.35 -12.67 -12.96
N SER A 46 21.85 -13.20 -11.84
CA SER A 46 22.70 -13.59 -10.71
C SER A 46 23.17 -15.05 -10.76
N LYS A 47 22.61 -15.88 -11.63
CA LYS A 47 22.77 -17.36 -11.61
C LYS A 47 22.48 -17.98 -10.22
N LEU A 48 21.93 -17.20 -9.31
CA LEU A 48 21.56 -17.60 -7.96
C LEU A 48 20.05 -17.86 -7.94
N GLN A 49 19.64 -18.98 -7.43
CA GLN A 49 18.23 -19.36 -7.25
C GLN A 49 17.54 -18.61 -6.07
N ILE A 50 18.07 -17.45 -5.68
CA ILE A 50 17.55 -16.69 -4.54
C ILE A 50 16.48 -15.74 -5.06
N LYS A 51 15.23 -16.00 -4.69
CA LYS A 51 14.13 -15.06 -4.93
C LYS A 51 14.37 -13.78 -4.13
N GLN A 52 14.16 -12.60 -4.73
CA GLN A 52 14.25 -11.31 -4.02
C GLN A 52 13.39 -11.29 -2.73
N VAL A 53 12.20 -11.90 -2.79
CA VAL A 53 11.30 -12.13 -1.65
C VAL A 53 12.02 -12.75 -0.47
N THR A 54 12.73 -13.85 -0.69
CA THR A 54 13.47 -14.56 0.36
C THR A 54 14.67 -13.75 0.87
N ALA A 55 15.30 -12.96 0.02
CA ALA A 55 16.42 -12.12 0.40
C ALA A 55 16.00 -10.98 1.36
N ARG A 56 14.87 -10.33 1.11
CA ARG A 56 14.31 -9.28 2.00
C ARG A 56 13.95 -9.85 3.36
N LEU A 57 13.22 -10.97 3.39
CA LEU A 57 12.85 -11.64 4.65
C LEU A 57 14.06 -12.11 5.46
N LYS A 58 15.16 -12.50 4.82
CA LYS A 58 16.40 -12.88 5.50
C LYS A 58 17.10 -11.69 6.16
N LYS A 59 16.93 -10.49 5.60
CA LYS A 59 17.52 -9.24 6.11
C LYS A 59 16.59 -8.52 7.09
N ALA A 60 15.34 -9.00 7.26
CA ALA A 60 14.38 -8.41 8.17
C ALA A 60 14.90 -8.43 9.61
N ASP A 61 14.67 -7.34 10.33
CA ASP A 61 14.93 -7.28 11.76
C ASP A 61 14.04 -8.26 12.51
N LYS A 62 14.58 -8.81 13.59
CA LYS A 62 13.87 -9.81 14.40
C LYS A 62 13.49 -9.21 15.73
N ILE A 63 12.24 -9.41 16.13
CA ILE A 63 11.79 -9.10 17.48
C ILE A 63 11.22 -10.36 18.13
N GLU A 64 11.48 -10.50 19.43
CA GLU A 64 10.96 -11.59 20.23
C GLU A 64 9.66 -11.17 20.88
N ILE A 65 8.59 -11.92 20.65
CA ILE A 65 7.26 -11.69 21.20
C ILE A 65 6.78 -12.97 21.89
N ASP A 66 5.98 -12.81 22.95
CA ASP A 66 5.41 -13.92 23.69
C ASP A 66 4.51 -14.79 22.78
N GLY A 67 4.63 -16.11 22.93
CA GLY A 67 3.88 -17.08 22.13
C GLY A 67 2.36 -16.97 22.24
N SER A 68 1.83 -16.28 23.28
CA SER A 68 0.38 -15.99 23.42
C SER A 68 -0.17 -15.11 22.31
N TYR A 69 0.69 -14.41 21.55
CA TYR A 69 0.30 -13.61 20.40
C TYR A 69 0.23 -14.39 19.08
N GLN A 70 0.38 -15.71 19.08
CA GLN A 70 0.15 -16.50 17.88
C GLN A 70 -1.29 -16.31 17.37
N GLY A 71 -1.43 -15.97 16.06
CA GLY A 71 -2.72 -15.63 15.44
C GLY A 71 -3.14 -14.16 15.56
N ARG A 72 -2.38 -13.31 16.26
CA ARG A 72 -2.54 -11.84 16.35
C ARG A 72 -1.18 -11.15 16.49
N VAL A 73 -0.33 -11.44 15.54
CA VAL A 73 1.11 -11.11 15.58
C VAL A 73 1.32 -9.61 15.60
N GLU A 74 0.56 -8.87 14.80
CA GLU A 74 0.60 -7.42 14.69
C GLU A 74 0.26 -6.76 16.03
N GLN A 75 -0.71 -7.29 16.77
CA GLN A 75 -1.03 -6.79 18.11
C GLN A 75 0.15 -6.98 19.07
N GLY A 76 0.83 -8.12 19.00
CA GLY A 76 2.04 -8.35 19.80
C GLY A 76 3.15 -7.36 19.49
N VAL A 77 3.32 -6.96 18.23
CA VAL A 77 4.28 -5.92 17.83
C VAL A 77 3.84 -4.55 18.34
N ILE A 78 2.55 -4.22 18.27
CA ILE A 78 2.01 -2.98 18.83
C ILE A 78 2.32 -2.89 20.33
N ASP A 79 1.96 -3.92 21.09
CA ASP A 79 2.15 -3.95 22.55
C ASP A 79 3.66 -3.87 22.91
N TYR A 80 4.53 -4.51 22.13
CA TYR A 80 5.98 -4.42 22.28
C TYR A 80 6.47 -2.98 22.15
N TYR A 81 6.08 -2.24 21.10
CA TYR A 81 6.50 -0.85 20.92
C TYR A 81 5.86 0.11 21.91
N GLN A 82 4.57 -0.11 22.23
CA GLN A 82 3.88 0.71 23.24
C GLN A 82 4.51 0.58 24.62
N SER A 83 4.98 -0.61 25.01
CA SER A 83 5.72 -0.82 26.27
C SER A 83 7.02 -0.01 26.37
N GLN A 84 7.57 0.42 25.22
CA GLN A 84 8.77 1.25 25.12
C GLN A 84 8.45 2.74 24.93
N GLY A 85 7.18 3.12 25.06
CA GLY A 85 6.72 4.51 24.96
C GLY A 85 6.59 5.04 23.54
N TYR A 86 6.44 4.15 22.54
CA TYR A 86 6.07 4.53 21.17
C TYR A 86 4.55 4.59 21.02
N TYR A 87 4.09 5.44 20.14
CA TYR A 87 2.77 5.26 19.53
C TYR A 87 2.88 4.15 18.48
N ALA A 88 1.98 3.19 18.52
CA ALA A 88 1.90 2.13 17.54
C ALA A 88 0.44 1.80 17.26
N ALA A 89 0.05 1.71 15.99
CA ALA A 89 -1.32 1.45 15.57
C ALA A 89 -1.35 0.64 14.26
N PHE A 90 -2.46 -0.08 14.05
CA PHE A 90 -2.76 -0.71 12.78
C PHE A 90 -2.91 0.34 11.68
N ALA A 91 -2.17 0.17 10.61
CA ALA A 91 -2.17 1.07 9.45
C ALA A 91 -2.59 0.36 8.15
N GLU A 92 -2.58 -0.99 8.16
CA GLU A 92 -2.83 -1.82 6.99
C GLU A 92 -4.06 -1.33 6.22
N ASN A 93 -3.87 -0.93 4.98
CA ASN A 93 -4.88 -0.44 4.04
C ASN A 93 -5.78 0.69 4.58
N GLY A 94 -6.02 0.76 5.89
CA GLY A 94 -6.98 1.66 6.52
C GLY A 94 -6.62 3.13 6.38
N VAL A 95 -5.44 3.55 6.79
CA VAL A 95 -5.05 4.97 6.82
C VAL A 95 -5.05 5.57 5.42
N TRP A 96 -4.42 4.93 4.45
CA TRP A 96 -4.32 5.41 3.08
C TRP A 96 -5.66 5.40 2.34
N LYS A 97 -6.46 4.34 2.52
CA LYS A 97 -7.80 4.26 1.92
C LYS A 97 -8.75 5.28 2.51
N ASN A 98 -8.76 5.45 3.84
CA ASN A 98 -9.59 6.46 4.48
C ASN A 98 -9.22 7.87 4.02
N MET A 99 -7.93 8.21 3.96
CA MET A 99 -7.49 9.51 3.44
C MET A 99 -7.95 9.69 1.99
N LEU A 100 -7.70 8.73 1.11
CA LEU A 100 -8.12 8.82 -0.29
C LEU A 100 -9.64 8.97 -0.41
N GLY A 101 -10.42 8.12 0.27
CA GLY A 101 -11.88 8.13 0.19
C GLY A 101 -12.52 9.40 0.72
N LEU A 102 -11.98 9.97 1.81
CA LEU A 102 -12.49 11.21 2.39
C LEU A 102 -12.13 12.43 1.53
N LEU A 103 -10.91 12.47 0.97
CA LEU A 103 -10.49 13.57 0.10
C LEU A 103 -11.22 13.57 -1.24
N THR A 104 -11.50 12.39 -1.78
CA THR A 104 -12.10 12.24 -3.12
C THR A 104 -13.61 11.97 -3.09
N TRP A 105 -14.26 12.18 -1.95
CA TRP A 105 -15.70 11.89 -1.79
C TRP A 105 -16.54 12.48 -2.91
N GLU A 106 -16.38 13.76 -3.17
CA GLU A 106 -17.10 14.48 -4.21
C GLU A 106 -16.83 13.92 -5.61
N LEU A 107 -15.56 13.57 -5.91
CA LEU A 107 -15.18 12.96 -7.19
C LEU A 107 -15.85 11.61 -7.41
N ILE A 108 -16.13 10.88 -6.33
CA ILE A 108 -16.76 9.55 -6.39
C ILE A 108 -18.28 9.65 -6.59
N TYR A 109 -18.94 10.65 -5.95
CA TYR A 109 -20.40 10.67 -5.82
C TYR A 109 -21.12 11.79 -6.55
N GLU A 110 -20.49 12.93 -6.83
CA GLU A 110 -21.13 14.06 -7.52
C GLU A 110 -21.33 13.77 -9.00
N ASP A 111 -20.37 13.14 -9.66
CA ASP A 111 -20.48 12.72 -11.04
C ASP A 111 -20.99 11.26 -11.11
N ARG A 112 -22.30 11.11 -10.99
CA ARG A 112 -22.94 9.80 -11.07
C ARG A 112 -22.77 9.09 -12.43
N SER A 113 -22.32 9.78 -13.47
CA SER A 113 -21.99 9.16 -14.75
C SER A 113 -20.71 8.33 -14.67
N ALA A 114 -19.82 8.68 -13.73
CA ALA A 114 -18.56 8.01 -13.51
C ALA A 114 -18.70 6.84 -12.54
N GLY A 115 -18.80 5.62 -13.07
CA GLY A 115 -18.78 4.41 -12.26
C GLY A 115 -20.14 3.94 -11.71
N PHE A 116 -21.24 4.66 -11.96
CA PHE A 116 -22.58 4.21 -11.60
C PHE A 116 -23.35 3.82 -12.87
N HIS A 117 -23.52 2.50 -13.06
CA HIS A 117 -24.16 1.94 -14.25
C HIS A 117 -25.60 1.46 -14.00
N HIS A 118 -26.06 1.54 -12.75
CA HIS A 118 -27.33 0.96 -12.34
C HIS A 118 -28.00 1.77 -11.21
N PRO A 119 -29.32 2.06 -11.25
CA PRO A 119 -30.00 2.87 -10.23
C PRO A 119 -29.93 2.33 -8.80
N PHE A 120 -29.75 1.02 -8.64
CA PHE A 120 -29.61 0.36 -7.33
C PHE A 120 -28.15 0.12 -6.91
N GLN A 121 -27.20 0.67 -7.66
CA GLN A 121 -25.79 0.57 -7.31
C GLN A 121 -25.50 1.53 -6.17
N TYR A 122 -24.96 1.01 -5.06
CA TYR A 122 -24.65 1.79 -3.85
C TYR A 122 -23.16 2.19 -3.75
N ALA A 123 -22.32 1.64 -4.61
CA ALA A 123 -20.91 2.01 -4.71
C ALA A 123 -20.49 2.07 -6.19
N PRO A 124 -19.59 2.98 -6.57
CA PRO A 124 -19.10 3.06 -7.94
C PRO A 124 -18.24 1.85 -8.29
N THR A 125 -18.14 1.52 -9.57
CA THR A 125 -17.12 0.62 -10.07
C THR A 125 -15.76 1.32 -10.07
N VAL A 126 -14.67 0.56 -10.14
CA VAL A 126 -13.31 1.13 -10.13
C VAL A 126 -12.98 2.03 -11.33
N ASP A 127 -13.85 2.03 -12.35
CA ASP A 127 -13.66 2.84 -13.57
C ASP A 127 -13.81 4.35 -13.32
N PHE A 128 -14.38 4.75 -12.18
CA PHE A 128 -14.51 6.17 -11.82
C PHE A 128 -13.16 6.91 -11.78
N THR A 129 -12.07 6.20 -11.50
CA THR A 129 -10.72 6.81 -11.45
C THR A 129 -10.25 7.27 -12.82
N GLN A 130 -10.66 6.63 -13.89
CA GLN A 130 -10.30 7.02 -15.26
C GLN A 130 -11.05 8.29 -15.71
N VAL A 131 -12.34 8.37 -15.38
CA VAL A 131 -13.18 9.50 -15.77
C VAL A 131 -12.79 10.79 -15.04
N ASN A 132 -12.37 10.69 -13.78
CA ASN A 132 -12.08 11.84 -12.92
C ASN A 132 -10.58 12.12 -12.75
N SER A 133 -9.72 11.63 -13.64
CA SER A 133 -8.26 11.71 -13.50
C SER A 133 -7.75 13.16 -13.41
N ASP A 134 -8.27 14.07 -14.26
CA ASP A 134 -7.84 15.47 -14.28
C ASP A 134 -8.28 16.20 -13.00
N ARG A 135 -9.53 16.03 -12.59
CA ARG A 135 -10.07 16.60 -11.35
C ARG A 135 -9.34 16.06 -10.11
N PHE A 136 -8.98 14.79 -10.12
CA PHE A 136 -8.17 14.20 -9.06
C PHE A 136 -6.78 14.82 -9.01
N THR A 137 -6.14 15.00 -10.17
CA THR A 137 -4.82 15.63 -10.24
C THR A 137 -4.87 17.05 -9.69
N GLU A 138 -5.84 17.83 -10.10
CA GLU A 138 -6.06 19.20 -9.60
C GLU A 138 -6.29 19.20 -8.07
N LEU A 139 -7.15 18.31 -7.57
CA LEU A 139 -7.40 18.17 -6.14
C LEU A 139 -6.12 17.88 -5.36
N ILE A 140 -5.32 16.92 -5.81
CA ILE A 140 -4.08 16.54 -5.12
C ILE A 140 -3.03 17.63 -5.22
N ASP A 141 -2.95 18.35 -6.34
CA ASP A 141 -2.02 19.49 -6.50
C ASP A 141 -2.35 20.65 -5.57
N THR A 142 -3.64 20.84 -5.24
CA THR A 142 -4.09 21.86 -4.29
C THR A 142 -3.88 21.50 -2.82
N LEU A 143 -3.54 20.24 -2.51
CA LEU A 143 -3.17 19.81 -1.16
C LEU A 143 -1.75 20.29 -0.81
N LEU A 144 -1.58 21.60 -0.69
CA LEU A 144 -0.28 22.25 -0.43
C LEU A 144 0.13 22.15 1.03
N ASP A 145 -0.83 22.01 1.92
CA ASP A 145 -0.60 21.83 3.34
C ASP A 145 -1.49 20.73 3.93
N LEU A 146 -0.96 20.05 4.92
CA LEU A 146 -1.61 18.92 5.58
C LEU A 146 -2.76 19.35 6.52
N PRO A 147 -2.71 20.51 7.21
CA PRO A 147 -3.85 21.02 7.96
C PRO A 147 -5.11 21.18 7.13
N SER A 148 -5.01 21.79 5.94
CA SER A 148 -6.17 21.94 5.04
C SER A 148 -6.70 20.59 4.55
N ALA A 149 -5.83 19.64 4.26
CA ALA A 149 -6.23 18.28 3.90
C ALA A 149 -7.00 17.59 5.05
N LEU A 150 -6.50 17.74 6.27
CA LEU A 150 -7.15 17.18 7.46
C LEU A 150 -8.51 17.81 7.71
N GLU A 151 -8.62 19.14 7.60
CA GLU A 151 -9.89 19.85 7.75
C GLU A 151 -10.92 19.41 6.70
N LYS A 152 -10.51 19.28 5.44
CA LYS A 152 -11.37 18.74 4.37
C LYS A 152 -11.85 17.34 4.70
N MET A 153 -10.96 16.44 5.12
CA MET A 153 -11.34 15.07 5.49
C MET A 153 -12.30 15.04 6.68
N ARG A 154 -12.08 15.85 7.70
CA ARG A 154 -12.98 15.95 8.87
C ARG A 154 -14.35 16.48 8.47
N SER A 155 -14.41 17.53 7.64
CA SER A 155 -15.66 18.08 7.12
C SER A 155 -16.43 17.02 6.32
N THR A 156 -15.77 16.33 5.40
CA THR A 156 -16.36 15.23 4.63
C THR A 156 -16.88 14.13 5.55
N ALA A 157 -16.11 13.75 6.56
CA ALA A 157 -16.54 12.72 7.51
C ALA A 157 -17.78 13.12 8.31
N VAL A 158 -17.87 14.38 8.76
CA VAL A 158 -19.06 14.89 9.46
C VAL A 158 -20.30 14.86 8.57
N GLN A 159 -20.15 15.25 7.29
CA GLN A 159 -21.26 15.33 6.34
C GLN A 159 -21.78 13.94 5.91
N HIS A 160 -20.88 12.96 5.85
CA HIS A 160 -21.16 11.68 5.21
C HIS A 160 -20.99 10.47 6.12
N GLN A 161 -20.89 10.67 7.43
CA GLN A 161 -20.70 9.60 8.41
C GLN A 161 -21.72 8.47 8.23
N GLY A 162 -21.23 7.24 8.12
CA GLY A 162 -22.06 6.05 7.95
C GLY A 162 -22.59 5.82 6.53
N GLN A 163 -22.34 6.72 5.59
CA GLN A 163 -22.67 6.47 4.19
C GLN A 163 -21.65 5.51 3.57
N ILE A 164 -22.11 4.69 2.63
CA ILE A 164 -21.27 3.68 1.99
C ILE A 164 -20.25 4.36 1.08
N ASN A 165 -18.96 4.05 1.32
CA ASN A 165 -17.86 4.42 0.45
C ASN A 165 -16.88 3.22 0.38
N PRO A 166 -16.47 2.76 -0.81
CA PRO A 166 -15.61 1.57 -0.94
C PRO A 166 -14.20 1.76 -0.35
N LEU A 167 -13.80 3.01 -0.10
CA LEU A 167 -12.49 3.36 0.43
C LEU A 167 -12.53 3.73 1.91
N VAL A 168 -13.70 4.11 2.47
CA VAL A 168 -13.80 4.58 3.85
C VAL A 168 -14.31 3.47 4.76
N ASP A 169 -13.49 3.07 5.71
CA ASP A 169 -13.87 2.19 6.79
C ASP A 169 -14.21 3.02 8.04
N TRP A 170 -15.49 3.31 8.20
CA TRP A 170 -15.98 4.13 9.31
C TRP A 170 -15.75 3.50 10.70
N MET A 171 -15.68 2.17 10.78
CA MET A 171 -15.50 1.47 12.06
C MET A 171 -14.06 1.56 12.55
N HIS A 172 -13.10 1.61 11.62
CA HIS A 172 -11.68 1.64 11.92
C HIS A 172 -11.02 2.98 11.52
N LEU A 173 -11.83 4.03 11.34
CA LEU A 173 -11.33 5.38 11.05
C LEU A 173 -10.59 5.94 12.28
N ASN A 174 -9.27 5.98 12.20
CA ASN A 174 -8.40 6.44 13.28
C ASN A 174 -7.83 7.83 12.95
N TRP A 175 -8.43 8.88 13.51
CA TRP A 175 -8.00 10.26 13.30
C TRP A 175 -6.60 10.54 13.84
N GLU A 176 -6.26 10.00 15.01
CA GLU A 176 -4.93 10.18 15.59
C GLU A 176 -3.85 9.61 14.66
N LEU A 177 -4.09 8.44 14.07
CA LEU A 177 -3.18 7.85 13.10
C LEU A 177 -3.04 8.73 11.85
N ILE A 178 -4.16 9.22 11.31
CA ILE A 178 -4.15 10.10 10.12
C ILE A 178 -3.33 11.37 10.42
N GLU A 179 -3.58 12.03 11.54
CA GLU A 179 -2.84 13.23 11.97
C GLU A 179 -1.34 12.95 12.08
N ARG A 180 -0.97 11.87 12.77
CA ARG A 180 0.44 11.49 12.94
C ARG A 180 1.14 11.18 11.62
N VAL A 181 0.45 10.55 10.67
CA VAL A 181 0.98 10.30 9.32
C VAL A 181 1.19 11.62 8.60
N LEU A 182 0.18 12.50 8.60
CA LEU A 182 0.26 13.79 7.93
C LEU A 182 1.31 14.74 8.54
N GLU A 183 1.55 14.67 9.84
CA GLU A 183 2.56 15.49 10.52
C GLU A 183 4.00 15.07 10.21
N ARG A 184 4.24 13.80 9.83
CA ARG A 184 5.59 13.22 9.76
C ARG A 184 6.01 12.80 8.36
N VAL A 185 5.05 12.47 7.50
CA VAL A 185 5.32 12.11 6.11
C VAL A 185 5.31 13.37 5.26
N GLU A 186 6.32 13.57 4.44
CA GLU A 186 6.40 14.68 3.52
C GLU A 186 5.17 14.79 2.63
N THR A 187 4.61 16.00 2.49
CA THR A 187 3.38 16.24 1.70
C THR A 187 3.47 15.67 0.29
N SER A 188 4.60 15.88 -0.36
CA SER A 188 4.84 15.34 -1.72
C SER A 188 4.79 13.81 -1.76
N ALA A 189 5.28 13.14 -0.73
CA ALA A 189 5.22 11.68 -0.64
C ALA A 189 3.77 11.20 -0.42
N VAL A 190 3.00 11.87 0.46
CA VAL A 190 1.57 11.58 0.64
C VAL A 190 0.82 11.74 -0.68
N GLN A 191 1.02 12.85 -1.38
CA GLN A 191 0.40 13.10 -2.70
C GLN A 191 0.74 11.98 -3.69
N GLN A 192 1.99 11.53 -3.76
CA GLN A 192 2.40 10.47 -4.69
C GLN A 192 1.80 9.11 -4.32
N VAL A 193 1.71 8.76 -3.04
CA VAL A 193 1.00 7.54 -2.62
C VAL A 193 -0.46 7.57 -3.07
N LEU A 194 -1.16 8.70 -2.86
CA LEU A 194 -2.56 8.84 -3.30
C LEU A 194 -2.69 8.77 -4.83
N ARG A 195 -1.74 9.33 -5.60
CA ARG A 195 -1.72 9.21 -7.07
C ARG A 195 -1.51 7.77 -7.52
N LEU A 196 -0.57 7.05 -6.90
CA LEU A 196 -0.32 5.64 -7.19
C LEU A 196 -1.56 4.78 -6.90
N MET A 197 -2.25 5.05 -5.78
CA MET A 197 -3.51 4.36 -5.46
C MET A 197 -4.59 4.65 -6.50
N TRP A 198 -4.79 5.93 -6.84
CA TRP A 198 -5.83 6.35 -7.79
C TRP A 198 -5.62 5.75 -9.17
N SER A 199 -4.39 5.74 -9.65
CA SER A 199 -4.05 5.23 -10.98
C SER A 199 -4.48 3.77 -11.20
N ARG A 200 -4.56 2.96 -10.11
CA ARG A 200 -4.86 1.53 -10.14
C ARG A 200 -5.54 1.04 -8.87
N LEU A 201 -6.65 1.65 -8.54
CA LEU A 201 -7.35 1.44 -7.28
C LEU A 201 -7.60 -0.05 -6.95
N SER A 202 -7.97 -0.85 -7.94
CA SER A 202 -8.24 -2.29 -7.76
C SER A 202 -7.03 -3.10 -7.26
N THR A 203 -5.83 -2.64 -7.55
CA THR A 203 -4.58 -3.33 -7.19
C THR A 203 -3.77 -2.59 -6.14
N HIS A 204 -3.72 -1.26 -6.20
CA HIS A 204 -2.88 -0.43 -5.34
C HIS A 204 -3.55 -0.01 -4.02
N ALA A 205 -4.87 -0.19 -3.85
CA ALA A 205 -5.55 0.07 -2.58
C ALA A 205 -5.42 -1.05 -1.54
N LYS A 206 -4.35 -1.86 -1.63
CA LYS A 206 -4.07 -2.98 -0.71
C LYS A 206 -2.57 -3.27 -0.64
N GLY A 207 -2.17 -4.04 0.38
CA GLY A 207 -0.79 -4.49 0.55
C GLY A 207 0.12 -3.42 1.15
N PHE A 208 -0.45 -2.39 1.78
CA PHE A 208 0.27 -1.45 2.61
C PHE A 208 0.82 -2.12 3.87
N PRO A 209 1.86 -1.55 4.50
CA PRO A 209 2.41 -2.06 5.74
C PRO A 209 1.36 -2.17 6.85
N ASP A 210 1.51 -3.18 7.70
CA ASP A 210 0.55 -3.52 8.76
C ASP A 210 0.41 -2.42 9.82
N LEU A 211 1.54 -1.80 10.20
CA LEU A 211 1.60 -0.88 11.34
C LEU A 211 2.24 0.45 10.98
N PHE A 212 1.85 1.48 11.74
CA PHE A 212 2.56 2.75 11.87
C PHE A 212 3.04 2.91 13.30
N ILE A 213 4.30 3.26 13.46
CA ILE A 213 4.96 3.43 14.75
C ILE A 213 5.63 4.79 14.77
N SER A 214 5.51 5.55 15.86
CA SER A 214 6.16 6.84 15.98
C SER A 214 6.56 7.18 17.42
N LYS A 215 7.64 7.99 17.55
CA LYS A 215 8.08 8.53 18.84
C LYS A 215 8.79 9.87 18.61
N GLY A 216 8.29 10.94 19.22
CA GLY A 216 8.72 12.28 18.86
C GLY A 216 8.43 12.57 17.39
N ASP A 217 9.44 13.04 16.67
CA ASP A 217 9.34 13.35 15.24
C ASP A 217 9.64 12.13 14.34
N ASP A 218 10.18 11.06 14.91
CA ASP A 218 10.50 9.85 14.16
C ASP A 218 9.25 9.02 13.90
N TYR A 219 9.21 8.41 12.73
CA TYR A 219 8.17 7.45 12.35
C TYR A 219 8.70 6.34 11.47
N ILE A 220 7.97 5.24 11.45
CA ILE A 220 8.23 4.12 10.55
C ILE A 220 6.94 3.34 10.26
N PHE A 221 6.74 2.98 9.01
CA PHE A 221 5.76 1.96 8.64
C PHE A 221 6.40 0.58 8.76
N VAL A 222 5.67 -0.36 9.32
CA VAL A 222 6.19 -1.70 9.60
C VAL A 222 5.32 -2.76 8.98
N GLU A 223 5.95 -3.60 8.17
CA GLU A 223 5.38 -4.87 7.72
C GLU A 223 5.80 -5.97 8.67
N VAL A 224 4.85 -6.67 9.25
CA VAL A 224 5.09 -7.73 10.24
C VAL A 224 4.97 -9.09 9.58
N LYS A 225 5.95 -9.97 9.83
CA LYS A 225 5.93 -11.34 9.33
C LYS A 225 6.15 -12.35 10.44
N SER A 226 5.25 -13.30 10.55
CA SER A 226 5.46 -14.51 11.36
C SER A 226 6.54 -15.41 10.74
N PRO A 227 7.05 -16.43 11.46
CA PRO A 227 8.16 -17.25 10.96
C PRO A 227 7.92 -17.92 9.60
N ASN A 228 6.67 -18.19 9.25
CA ASN A 228 6.30 -18.91 8.02
C ASN A 228 5.70 -18.02 6.93
N ASP A 229 5.58 -16.71 7.18
CA ASP A 229 4.96 -15.79 6.26
C ASP A 229 5.88 -15.38 5.12
N HIS A 230 5.25 -15.00 4.01
CA HIS A 230 5.90 -14.50 2.82
C HIS A 230 5.37 -13.12 2.44
N LEU A 231 6.21 -12.33 1.77
CA LEU A 231 5.75 -11.08 1.17
C LEU A 231 5.02 -11.37 -0.14
N SER A 232 3.86 -10.76 -0.32
CA SER A 232 3.15 -10.75 -1.60
C SER A 232 3.80 -9.76 -2.59
N ALA A 233 3.50 -9.91 -3.88
CA ALA A 233 4.02 -9.01 -4.91
C ALA A 233 3.62 -7.54 -4.65
N ILE A 234 2.40 -7.29 -4.17
CA ILE A 234 1.94 -5.93 -3.89
C ILE A 234 2.62 -5.33 -2.64
N GLN A 235 2.94 -6.14 -1.64
CA GLN A 235 3.74 -5.68 -0.49
C GLN A 235 5.17 -5.33 -0.91
N HIS A 236 5.77 -6.08 -1.84
CA HIS A 236 7.05 -5.69 -2.45
C HIS A 236 6.96 -4.37 -3.20
N TYR A 237 5.91 -4.19 -3.99
CA TYR A 237 5.66 -2.95 -4.71
C TYR A 237 5.61 -1.74 -3.75
N TRP A 238 4.83 -1.82 -2.68
CA TRP A 238 4.74 -0.72 -1.71
C TRP A 238 6.04 -0.50 -0.94
N HIS A 239 6.79 -1.57 -0.64
CA HIS A 239 8.12 -1.44 -0.07
C HIS A 239 9.05 -0.61 -0.97
N ASP A 240 9.06 -0.90 -2.28
CA ASP A 240 9.89 -0.17 -3.22
C ASP A 240 9.39 1.26 -3.41
N ALA A 241 8.08 1.45 -3.57
CA ALA A 241 7.48 2.76 -3.70
C ALA A 241 7.75 3.66 -2.47
N PHE A 242 7.66 3.13 -1.26
CA PHE A 242 7.97 3.88 -0.04
C PHE A 242 9.45 4.28 0.01
N ALA A 243 10.35 3.38 -0.37
CA ALA A 243 11.78 3.69 -0.44
C ALA A 243 12.07 4.81 -1.44
N ASP A 244 11.47 4.75 -2.64
CA ASP A 244 11.62 5.77 -3.68
C ASP A 244 11.05 7.13 -3.28
N LEU A 245 9.99 7.14 -2.44
CA LEU A 245 9.35 8.33 -1.92
C LEU A 245 9.97 8.85 -0.60
N GLY A 246 11.01 8.19 -0.08
CA GLY A 246 11.63 8.57 1.19
C GLY A 246 10.75 8.32 2.42
N ILE A 247 9.72 7.49 2.30
CA ILE A 247 8.87 7.09 3.43
C ILE A 247 9.59 6.00 4.23
N SER A 248 9.74 6.21 5.54
CA SER A 248 10.38 5.23 6.43
C SER A 248 9.59 3.93 6.48
N PHE A 249 10.25 2.83 6.15
CA PHE A 249 9.65 1.50 6.12
C PHE A 249 10.60 0.46 6.66
N GLN A 250 10.06 -0.50 7.41
CA GLN A 250 10.81 -1.63 7.97
C GLN A 250 10.01 -2.93 7.82
N LEU A 251 10.72 -3.99 7.48
CA LEU A 251 10.21 -5.36 7.55
C LEU A 251 10.68 -6.00 8.86
N ILE A 252 9.74 -6.43 9.68
CA ILE A 252 10.01 -7.10 10.95
C ILE A 252 9.58 -8.56 10.88
N ARG A 253 10.44 -9.45 11.35
CA ARG A 253 10.12 -10.86 11.53
C ARG A 253 10.00 -11.20 13.00
N VAL A 254 8.85 -11.71 13.39
CA VAL A 254 8.60 -12.12 14.77
C VAL A 254 9.26 -13.48 15.04
N VAL A 255 9.83 -13.59 16.23
CA VAL A 255 10.34 -14.83 16.81
C VAL A 255 9.60 -15.05 18.13
N TRP A 256 9.11 -16.26 18.33
CA TRP A 256 8.36 -16.60 19.55
C TRP A 256 9.31 -16.89 20.70
N LYS A 257 9.02 -16.27 21.86
CA LYS A 257 9.62 -16.65 23.15
C LYS A 257 9.01 -17.93 23.67
#